data_356b99ca668a23040329f0649f0d4e43
#
_entry.id   356b99ca668a23040329f0649f0d4e43
#
_cell.length_a   1.000
_cell.length_b   1.000
_cell.length_c   1.000
_cell.angle_alpha   90.00
_cell.angle_beta   90.00
_cell.angle_gamma   90.00
#
_symmetry.space_group_name_H-M   'P 1'
#
loop_
_entity.id
_entity.type
_entity.pdbx_description
1 polymer ?
#
loop_
_entity_poly.entity_id
_entity_poly.type
_entity_poly.pdbx_seq_one_letter_code
_entity_poly.pdbx_strand_id
1 'polypeptide(L)'
;VVATVTEEKRMRENWNGVAIVDLSREFLNSNGAERHADVHVLPGTVWQPQWAGSTFAEKLENLVGDLNVCSQKGLGERFDSTIGASTVLMPYGGKYQLTPTMAMAAKLPVDGETTTCSGMAWGFNPYLTEADPYRGAYMAVVESVTKLVCAGFRHKDMYLTFQEYFEHLNTAPERWGKPLAALLGALDLSLIHI
;
A
#
# COMPACT_ATOMS: atom_id res chain seq x y z
N VAL A 1 -31.31 -18.01 -6.26
CA VAL A 1 -30.15 -18.87 -5.96
C VAL A 1 -29.16 -18.69 -7.10
N VAL A 2 -27.94 -18.27 -6.79
CA VAL A 2 -26.88 -18.07 -7.80
C VAL A 2 -25.83 -19.20 -7.76
N ALA A 3 -25.70 -19.91 -6.66
CA ALA A 3 -24.82 -21.04 -6.50
C ALA A 3 -25.29 -21.94 -5.35
N THR A 4 -24.83 -23.18 -5.36
CA THR A 4 -25.06 -24.17 -4.29
C THR A 4 -23.73 -24.74 -3.85
N VAL A 5 -23.49 -24.77 -2.54
CA VAL A 5 -22.30 -25.42 -1.97
C VAL A 5 -22.52 -26.93 -1.99
N THR A 6 -21.52 -27.68 -2.49
CA THR A 6 -21.57 -29.15 -2.59
C THR A 6 -20.40 -29.77 -1.82
N GLU A 7 -20.52 -31.04 -1.51
CA GLU A 7 -19.44 -31.83 -0.88
C GLU A 7 -18.27 -32.13 -1.85
N GLU A 8 -18.50 -31.97 -3.15
CA GLU A 8 -17.45 -32.16 -4.13
C GLU A 8 -16.43 -31.01 -4.06
N LYS A 9 -15.16 -31.36 -4.03
CA LYS A 9 -14.06 -30.37 -4.01
C LYS A 9 -13.78 -29.82 -5.42
N ARG A 10 -14.84 -29.31 -6.06
CA ARG A 10 -14.76 -28.75 -7.42
C ARG A 10 -15.63 -27.49 -7.54
N MET A 11 -15.19 -26.57 -8.35
CA MET A 11 -16.00 -25.45 -8.83
C MET A 11 -16.55 -25.82 -10.21
N ARG A 12 -17.88 -25.86 -10.33
CA ARG A 12 -18.56 -26.13 -11.59
C ARG A 12 -19.52 -25.04 -11.95
N GLU A 13 -19.49 -24.63 -13.19
CA GLU A 13 -20.47 -23.73 -13.77
C GLU A 13 -21.07 -24.38 -15.02
N ASN A 14 -22.39 -24.38 -15.09
CA ASN A 14 -23.13 -24.91 -16.22
C ASN A 14 -23.91 -23.80 -16.92
N TRP A 15 -23.85 -23.80 -18.23
CA TRP A 15 -24.63 -22.90 -19.07
C TRP A 15 -25.41 -23.74 -20.11
N ASN A 16 -26.73 -23.60 -20.10
CA ASN A 16 -27.61 -24.36 -20.99
C ASN A 16 -27.35 -25.87 -21.02
N GLY A 17 -27.08 -26.46 -19.86
CA GLY A 17 -26.81 -27.89 -19.72
C GLY A 17 -25.39 -28.34 -20.06
N VAL A 18 -24.51 -27.41 -20.44
CA VAL A 18 -23.09 -27.67 -20.75
C VAL A 18 -22.23 -27.12 -19.64
N ALA A 19 -21.30 -27.93 -19.13
CA ALA A 19 -20.29 -27.44 -18.18
C ALA A 19 -19.31 -26.51 -18.90
N ILE A 20 -19.28 -25.26 -18.48
CA ILE A 20 -18.35 -24.22 -19.00
C ILE A 20 -17.14 -24.03 -18.08
N VAL A 21 -17.26 -24.40 -16.82
CA VAL A 21 -16.16 -24.44 -15.83
C VAL A 21 -16.26 -25.75 -15.06
N ASP A 22 -15.15 -26.45 -14.94
CA ASP A 22 -15.02 -27.62 -14.05
C ASP A 22 -13.58 -27.73 -13.55
N LEU A 23 -13.30 -27.03 -12.43
CA LEU A 23 -11.97 -26.89 -11.84
C LEU A 23 -11.92 -27.59 -10.48
N SER A 24 -10.82 -28.30 -10.21
CA SER A 24 -10.59 -28.87 -8.89
C SER A 24 -10.25 -27.78 -7.86
N ARG A 25 -10.64 -27.99 -6.61
CA ARG A 25 -10.29 -27.12 -5.51
C ARG A 25 -8.78 -27.05 -5.28
N GLU A 26 -8.10 -28.16 -5.51
CA GLU A 26 -6.64 -28.24 -5.44
C GLU A 26 -5.98 -27.29 -6.45
N PHE A 27 -6.43 -27.30 -7.69
CA PHE A 27 -5.95 -26.35 -8.71
C PHE A 27 -6.21 -24.89 -8.31
N LEU A 28 -7.42 -24.58 -7.83
CA LEU A 28 -7.75 -23.22 -7.39
C LEU A 28 -6.89 -22.76 -6.21
N ASN A 29 -6.52 -23.67 -5.32
CA ASN A 29 -5.68 -23.36 -4.16
C ASN A 29 -4.18 -23.28 -4.51
N SER A 30 -3.76 -23.76 -5.66
CA SER A 30 -2.35 -23.74 -6.10
C SER A 30 -1.92 -22.42 -6.75
N ASN A 31 -2.82 -21.44 -6.88
CA ASN A 31 -2.59 -20.20 -7.64
C ASN A 31 -2.20 -20.43 -9.12
N GLY A 32 -2.52 -21.60 -9.69
CA GLY A 32 -2.24 -21.99 -11.06
C GLY A 32 -0.98 -22.83 -11.25
N ALA A 33 -0.42 -22.81 -12.45
CA ALA A 33 0.80 -23.56 -12.75
C ALA A 33 2.02 -22.92 -12.09
N GLU A 34 2.94 -23.74 -11.60
CA GLU A 34 4.25 -23.26 -11.12
C GLU A 34 4.97 -22.49 -12.22
N ARG A 35 5.52 -21.36 -11.85
CA ARG A 35 6.33 -20.52 -12.74
C ARG A 35 7.67 -20.28 -12.07
N HIS A 36 8.71 -20.39 -12.85
CA HIS A 36 10.08 -20.11 -12.42
C HIS A 36 10.57 -18.86 -13.14
N ALA A 37 11.28 -18.01 -12.43
CA ALA A 37 11.95 -16.84 -12.98
C ALA A 37 13.34 -16.75 -12.37
N ASP A 38 14.31 -16.40 -13.19
CA ASP A 38 15.63 -16.01 -12.68
C ASP A 38 15.50 -14.60 -12.11
N VAL A 39 16.14 -14.36 -10.97
CA VAL A 39 16.06 -13.10 -10.25
C VAL A 39 17.46 -12.58 -9.94
N HIS A 40 17.72 -11.35 -10.35
CA HIS A 40 18.98 -10.68 -10.08
C HIS A 40 18.75 -9.34 -9.39
N VAL A 41 19.05 -9.27 -8.11
CA VAL A 41 18.95 -8.03 -7.33
C VAL A 41 20.17 -7.16 -7.63
N LEU A 42 19.93 -5.99 -8.21
CA LEU A 42 20.97 -4.99 -8.43
C LEU A 42 21.21 -4.17 -7.16
N PRO A 43 22.43 -3.68 -6.94
CA PRO A 43 22.71 -2.72 -5.87
C PRO A 43 21.85 -1.47 -6.04
N GLY A 44 21.29 -0.98 -4.94
CA GLY A 44 20.57 0.29 -4.93
C GLY A 44 21.50 1.47 -5.28
N THR A 45 20.91 2.50 -5.84
CA THR A 45 21.58 3.76 -6.14
C THR A 45 21.21 4.82 -5.12
N VAL A 46 21.90 5.95 -5.14
CA VAL A 46 21.56 7.10 -4.30
C VAL A 46 20.72 8.06 -5.14
N TRP A 47 19.50 8.30 -4.71
CA TRP A 47 18.68 9.33 -5.33
C TRP A 47 19.29 10.70 -5.11
N GLN A 48 19.43 11.45 -6.18
CA GLN A 48 19.92 12.83 -6.17
C GLN A 48 18.77 13.76 -6.58
N PRO A 49 18.30 14.64 -5.68
CA PRO A 49 17.25 15.59 -6.01
C PRO A 49 17.72 16.54 -7.11
N GLN A 50 16.96 16.62 -8.19
CA GLN A 50 17.25 17.52 -9.32
C GLN A 50 16.07 18.48 -9.52
N TRP A 51 15.88 19.38 -8.56
CA TRP A 51 14.89 20.42 -8.71
C TRP A 51 15.43 21.52 -9.64
N ALA A 52 14.70 21.82 -10.71
CA ALA A 52 15.02 22.87 -11.62
C ALA A 52 15.05 24.24 -10.90
N GLY A 53 15.93 25.12 -11.31
CA GLY A 53 16.06 26.46 -10.75
C GLY A 53 17.50 26.83 -10.38
N SER A 54 17.81 28.12 -10.49
CA SER A 54 19.12 28.68 -10.17
C SER A 54 19.19 29.20 -8.73
N THR A 55 18.06 29.63 -8.19
CA THR A 55 17.92 30.16 -6.83
C THR A 55 17.21 29.17 -5.90
N PHE A 56 17.34 29.37 -4.60
CA PHE A 56 16.59 28.59 -3.62
C PHE A 56 15.08 28.72 -3.80
N ALA A 57 14.59 29.94 -4.09
CA ALA A 57 13.17 30.18 -4.29
C ALA A 57 12.62 29.40 -5.49
N GLU A 58 13.30 29.46 -6.65
CA GLU A 58 12.92 28.69 -7.83
C GLU A 58 12.91 27.18 -7.57
N LYS A 59 13.91 26.66 -6.88
CA LYS A 59 13.96 25.25 -6.51
C LYS A 59 12.82 24.86 -5.57
N LEU A 60 12.47 25.71 -4.61
CA LEU A 60 11.36 25.49 -3.70
C LEU A 60 10.02 25.51 -4.43
N GLU A 61 9.80 26.46 -5.33
CA GLU A 61 8.58 26.53 -6.14
C GLU A 61 8.41 25.26 -7.00
N ASN A 62 9.48 24.81 -7.65
CA ASN A 62 9.45 23.57 -8.43
C ASN A 62 9.21 22.33 -7.55
N LEU A 63 9.79 22.28 -6.35
CA LEU A 63 9.54 21.20 -5.38
C LEU A 63 8.08 21.15 -4.95
N VAL A 64 7.50 22.27 -4.52
CA VAL A 64 6.11 22.29 -4.04
C VAL A 64 5.08 22.14 -5.15
N GLY A 65 5.50 22.37 -6.40
CA GLY A 65 4.71 22.12 -7.61
C GLY A 65 4.76 20.67 -8.12
N ASP A 66 5.70 19.86 -7.62
CA ASP A 66 5.81 18.44 -8.01
C ASP A 66 4.59 17.67 -7.55
N LEU A 67 4.06 16.79 -8.41
CA LEU A 67 2.84 16.02 -8.14
C LEU A 67 2.96 15.08 -6.92
N ASN A 68 4.17 14.66 -6.57
CA ASN A 68 4.39 13.84 -5.36
C ASN A 68 4.52 14.68 -4.07
N VAL A 69 4.65 15.99 -4.18
CA VAL A 69 4.89 16.90 -3.05
C VAL A 69 3.75 17.91 -2.86
N CYS A 70 3.08 18.32 -3.93
CA CYS A 70 2.01 19.29 -3.88
C CYS A 70 0.83 18.84 -3.01
N SER A 71 0.02 19.79 -2.54
CA SER A 71 -1.15 19.48 -1.72
C SER A 71 -2.16 18.61 -2.45
N GLN A 72 -2.55 17.50 -1.83
CA GLN A 72 -3.59 16.59 -2.30
C GLN A 72 -4.99 16.95 -1.77
N LYS A 73 -5.16 18.16 -1.19
CA LYS A 73 -6.40 18.57 -0.53
C LYS A 73 -7.63 18.46 -1.43
N GLY A 74 -7.52 18.85 -2.68
CA GLY A 74 -8.65 18.78 -3.62
C GLY A 74 -9.16 17.35 -3.84
N LEU A 75 -8.27 16.35 -3.85
CA LEU A 75 -8.64 14.94 -3.94
C LEU A 75 -9.22 14.43 -2.61
N GLY A 76 -8.56 14.74 -1.48
CA GLY A 76 -9.01 14.35 -0.15
C GLY A 76 -10.40 14.87 0.18
N GLU A 77 -10.70 16.16 -0.10
CA GLU A 77 -12.01 16.74 0.12
C GLU A 77 -13.11 16.15 -0.76
N ARG A 78 -12.75 15.70 -1.95
CA ARG A 78 -13.72 15.15 -2.90
C ARG A 78 -14.07 13.69 -2.65
N PHE A 79 -13.12 12.88 -2.21
CA PHE A 79 -13.25 11.43 -2.20
C PHE A 79 -13.13 10.80 -0.81
N ASP A 80 -12.43 11.43 0.15
CA ASP A 80 -12.00 10.79 1.40
C ASP A 80 -12.59 11.42 2.66
N SER A 81 -13.50 12.42 2.53
CA SER A 81 -14.03 13.13 3.68
C SER A 81 -15.28 12.47 4.27
N THR A 82 -15.30 12.24 5.57
CA THR A 82 -16.48 12.07 6.46
C THR A 82 -17.60 11.11 6.02
N ILE A 83 -17.37 10.21 5.10
CA ILE A 83 -18.36 9.22 4.71
C ILE A 83 -18.59 8.25 5.88
N GLY A 84 -19.87 8.07 6.26
CA GLY A 84 -20.27 7.19 7.35
C GLY A 84 -20.21 7.81 8.75
N ALA A 85 -19.83 9.08 8.89
CA ALA A 85 -19.80 9.83 10.15
C ALA A 85 -19.02 9.21 11.33
N SER A 86 -18.13 8.24 11.06
CA SER A 86 -17.30 7.58 12.08
C SER A 86 -15.85 8.09 12.11
N THR A 87 -15.51 9.06 11.28
CA THR A 87 -14.18 9.64 11.18
C THR A 87 -13.78 10.39 12.44
N VAL A 88 -12.65 10.00 13.05
CA VAL A 88 -12.06 10.66 14.22
C VAL A 88 -10.95 11.62 13.78
N LEU A 89 -10.05 11.19 12.89
CA LEU A 89 -9.05 12.06 12.29
C LEU A 89 -9.48 12.41 10.87
N MET A 90 -9.76 13.69 10.65
CA MET A 90 -10.11 14.22 9.34
C MET A 90 -8.88 14.24 8.42
N PRO A 91 -9.04 14.13 7.09
CA PRO A 91 -7.92 14.19 6.14
C PRO A 91 -7.07 15.45 6.27
N TYR A 92 -7.69 16.56 6.66
CA TYR A 92 -7.01 17.83 6.90
C TYR A 92 -7.48 18.43 8.23
N GLY A 93 -6.52 18.85 9.04
CA GLY A 93 -6.75 19.42 10.37
C GLY A 93 -6.15 20.82 10.54
N GLY A 94 -6.09 21.26 11.80
CA GLY A 94 -5.63 22.58 12.19
C GLY A 94 -6.70 23.65 12.02
N LYS A 95 -6.39 24.88 12.49
CA LYS A 95 -7.30 26.02 12.47
C LYS A 95 -7.90 26.32 11.08
N TYR A 96 -7.09 26.15 10.05
CA TYR A 96 -7.47 26.45 8.66
C TYR A 96 -7.78 25.19 7.83
N GLN A 97 -7.76 24.01 8.45
CA GLN A 97 -7.96 22.73 7.77
C GLN A 97 -7.06 22.57 6.53
N LEU A 98 -5.80 22.96 6.67
CA LEU A 98 -4.78 22.88 5.63
C LEU A 98 -3.67 21.87 5.94
N THR A 99 -3.59 21.41 7.20
CA THR A 99 -2.55 20.48 7.63
C THR A 99 -3.00 19.05 7.32
N PRO A 100 -2.28 18.34 6.43
CA PRO A 100 -2.63 16.96 6.14
C PRO A 100 -2.47 16.08 7.38
N THR A 101 -3.45 15.23 7.63
CA THR A 101 -3.40 14.22 8.70
C THR A 101 -2.65 13.00 8.18
N MET A 102 -1.67 12.54 8.95
CA MET A 102 -0.74 11.50 8.51
C MET A 102 -1.26 10.07 8.73
N ALA A 103 -2.40 9.91 9.40
CA ALA A 103 -3.06 8.64 9.63
C ALA A 103 -4.59 8.80 9.64
N MET A 104 -5.28 7.76 9.26
CA MET A 104 -6.73 7.66 9.41
C MET A 104 -7.03 7.06 10.79
N ALA A 105 -8.05 7.58 11.47
CA ALA A 105 -8.69 6.93 12.60
C ALA A 105 -10.20 7.08 12.47
N ALA A 106 -10.91 5.95 12.61
CA ALA A 106 -12.35 5.89 12.52
C ALA A 106 -12.93 4.96 13.58
N LYS A 107 -14.08 5.30 14.13
CA LYS A 107 -14.83 4.44 15.06
C LYS A 107 -15.27 3.16 14.34
N LEU A 108 -15.27 2.06 15.06
CA LEU A 108 -15.78 0.80 14.51
C LEU A 108 -17.29 0.90 14.27
N PRO A 109 -17.79 0.37 13.13
CA PRO A 109 -19.23 0.28 12.87
C PRO A 109 -19.84 -0.79 13.79
N VAL A 110 -20.66 -0.36 14.73
CA VAL A 110 -21.40 -1.22 15.69
C VAL A 110 -22.84 -0.72 15.83
N ASP A 111 -23.70 -1.57 16.34
CA ASP A 111 -25.03 -1.13 16.77
C ASP A 111 -24.89 -0.26 18.03
N GLY A 112 -25.29 1.01 17.93
CA GLY A 112 -25.11 2.01 18.99
C GLY A 112 -23.82 2.81 18.87
N GLU A 113 -23.23 3.17 20.01
CA GLU A 113 -22.02 4.00 20.07
C GLU A 113 -20.81 3.22 20.58
N THR A 114 -19.64 3.60 20.09
CA THR A 114 -18.35 3.06 20.53
C THR A 114 -17.29 4.15 20.60
N THR A 115 -16.32 3.99 21.48
CA THR A 115 -15.08 4.75 21.52
C THR A 115 -13.91 4.00 20.91
N THR A 116 -14.11 2.73 20.53
CA THR A 116 -13.07 1.92 19.88
C THR A 116 -12.88 2.37 18.45
N CYS A 117 -11.63 2.61 18.07
CA CYS A 117 -11.25 3.06 16.75
C CYS A 117 -10.32 2.06 16.06
N SER A 118 -10.46 1.96 14.76
CA SER A 118 -9.42 1.42 13.88
C SER A 118 -8.55 2.55 13.34
N GLY A 119 -7.29 2.26 13.07
CA GLY A 119 -6.37 3.21 12.46
C GLY A 119 -5.65 2.61 11.27
N MET A 120 -5.32 3.44 10.31
CA MET A 120 -4.54 3.07 9.14
C MET A 120 -3.58 4.20 8.78
N ALA A 121 -2.37 3.84 8.41
CA ALA A 121 -1.41 4.76 7.81
C ALA A 121 -0.63 4.03 6.71
N TRP A 122 -0.02 4.78 5.84
CA TRP A 122 0.80 4.27 4.76
C TRP A 122 2.17 4.95 4.75
N GLY A 123 3.14 4.27 4.21
CA GLY A 123 4.46 4.80 3.96
C GLY A 123 4.87 4.52 2.53
N PHE A 124 5.38 5.53 1.84
CA PHE A 124 5.88 5.40 0.49
C PHE A 124 6.69 6.64 0.08
N ASN A 125 7.88 6.41 -0.44
CA ASN A 125 8.70 7.45 -1.06
C ASN A 125 9.08 6.98 -2.48
N PRO A 126 8.44 7.52 -3.54
CA PRO A 126 8.65 7.06 -4.91
C PRO A 126 10.10 7.24 -5.36
N TYR A 127 10.76 8.33 -5.00
CA TYR A 127 12.12 8.62 -5.40
C TYR A 127 13.14 7.66 -4.77
N LEU A 128 12.95 7.36 -3.48
CA LEU A 128 13.80 6.41 -2.79
C LEU A 128 13.56 4.99 -3.30
N THR A 129 12.30 4.63 -3.51
CA THR A 129 11.94 3.28 -3.98
C THR A 129 12.42 3.02 -5.40
N GLU A 130 12.40 4.04 -6.27
CA GLU A 130 12.95 3.94 -7.64
C GLU A 130 14.47 3.74 -7.63
N ALA A 131 15.18 4.47 -6.78
CA ALA A 131 16.63 4.40 -6.68
C ALA A 131 17.13 3.13 -5.96
N ASP A 132 16.42 2.71 -4.92
CA ASP A 132 16.77 1.58 -4.07
C ASP A 132 15.48 0.93 -3.52
N PRO A 133 14.92 -0.08 -4.20
CA PRO A 133 13.69 -0.73 -3.76
C PRO A 133 13.77 -1.35 -2.36
N TYR A 134 14.93 -1.88 -1.95
CA TYR A 134 15.14 -2.43 -0.62
C TYR A 134 14.99 -1.36 0.47
N ARG A 135 15.73 -0.25 0.35
CA ARG A 135 15.66 0.87 1.30
C ARG A 135 14.31 1.57 1.23
N GLY A 136 13.73 1.69 0.03
CA GLY A 136 12.40 2.27 -0.16
C GLY A 136 11.33 1.52 0.64
N ALA A 137 11.28 0.21 0.53
CA ALA A 137 10.34 -0.63 1.27
C ALA A 137 10.63 -0.63 2.78
N TYR A 138 11.90 -0.73 3.19
CA TYR A 138 12.30 -0.61 4.59
C TYR A 138 11.79 0.69 5.23
N MET A 139 12.06 1.82 4.58
CA MET A 139 11.63 3.15 5.07
C MET A 139 10.13 3.34 5.00
N ALA A 140 9.43 2.72 4.05
CA ALA A 140 7.97 2.75 3.98
C ALA A 140 7.33 2.09 5.21
N VAL A 141 7.87 0.97 5.69
CA VAL A 141 7.41 0.34 6.93
C VAL A 141 7.67 1.26 8.14
N VAL A 142 8.88 1.81 8.27
CA VAL A 142 9.21 2.78 9.34
C VAL A 142 8.23 3.94 9.35
N GLU A 143 7.97 4.52 8.19
CA GLU A 143 7.07 5.68 8.03
C GLU A 143 5.64 5.34 8.45
N SER A 144 5.07 4.24 7.95
CA SER A 144 3.68 3.84 8.26
C SER A 144 3.48 3.56 9.74
N VAL A 145 4.41 2.83 10.37
CA VAL A 145 4.37 2.53 11.80
C VAL A 145 4.52 3.80 12.64
N THR A 146 5.47 4.68 12.28
CA THR A 146 5.69 5.94 12.99
C THR A 146 4.45 6.83 12.94
N LYS A 147 3.79 6.95 11.79
CA LYS A 147 2.55 7.70 11.64
C LYS A 147 1.43 7.20 12.56
N LEU A 148 1.26 5.88 12.67
CA LEU A 148 0.26 5.29 13.57
C LEU A 148 0.60 5.51 15.04
N VAL A 149 1.88 5.38 15.43
CA VAL A 149 2.32 5.68 16.79
C VAL A 149 2.05 7.15 17.13
N CYS A 150 2.36 8.08 16.24
CA CYS A 150 2.06 9.50 16.40
C CYS A 150 0.55 9.79 16.49
N ALA A 151 -0.28 8.96 15.87
CA ALA A 151 -1.74 9.04 15.98
C ALA A 151 -2.31 8.38 17.24
N GLY A 152 -1.46 7.81 18.12
CA GLY A 152 -1.84 7.24 19.42
C GLY A 152 -2.10 5.73 19.39
N PHE A 153 -1.81 5.02 18.31
CA PHE A 153 -1.95 3.57 18.25
C PHE A 153 -0.73 2.86 18.84
N ARG A 154 -0.97 1.71 19.46
CA ARG A 154 0.10 0.92 20.09
C ARG A 154 0.84 0.11 19.04
N HIS A 155 2.15 0.25 18.99
CA HIS A 155 3.02 -0.45 18.06
C HIS A 155 2.78 -1.96 18.00
N LYS A 156 2.65 -2.63 19.14
CA LYS A 156 2.48 -4.08 19.24
C LYS A 156 1.16 -4.64 18.69
N ASP A 157 0.20 -3.77 18.39
CA ASP A 157 -1.13 -4.17 17.90
C ASP A 157 -1.27 -3.88 16.39
N MET A 158 -0.19 -3.51 15.71
CA MET A 158 -0.20 -3.16 14.30
C MET A 158 0.00 -4.38 13.42
N TYR A 159 -0.72 -4.39 12.30
CA TYR A 159 -0.55 -5.35 11.21
C TYR A 159 -0.06 -4.61 9.98
N LEU A 160 0.80 -5.25 9.22
CA LEU A 160 1.31 -4.70 7.97
C LEU A 160 0.61 -5.37 6.79
N THR A 161 0.22 -4.56 5.83
CA THR A 161 -0.21 -5.01 4.51
C THR A 161 0.66 -4.33 3.47
N PHE A 162 1.02 -5.06 2.42
CA PHE A 162 1.87 -4.53 1.36
C PHE A 162 1.09 -4.51 0.07
N GLN A 163 1.27 -3.43 -0.68
CA GLN A 163 0.84 -3.31 -2.06
C GLN A 163 2.04 -2.90 -2.88
N GLU A 164 2.35 -3.67 -3.89
CA GLU A 164 3.49 -3.43 -4.77
C GLU A 164 3.00 -3.10 -6.18
N TYR A 165 3.70 -2.18 -6.81
CA TYR A 165 3.51 -1.83 -8.20
C TYR A 165 4.86 -1.68 -8.88
N PHE A 166 5.10 -2.51 -9.88
CA PHE A 166 6.31 -2.49 -10.68
C PHE A 166 5.94 -2.50 -12.17
N GLU A 167 6.91 -2.13 -13.00
CA GLU A 167 6.79 -2.29 -14.45
C GLU A 167 6.62 -3.78 -14.83
N HIS A 168 6.15 -4.06 -16.05
CA HIS A 168 6.07 -5.43 -16.55
C HIS A 168 7.42 -6.14 -16.45
N LEU A 169 7.48 -7.18 -15.64
CA LEU A 169 8.72 -7.89 -15.31
C LEU A 169 9.24 -8.74 -16.49
N ASN A 170 8.33 -9.28 -17.32
CA ASN A 170 8.65 -10.16 -18.45
C ASN A 170 9.62 -11.29 -18.04
N THR A 171 10.70 -11.49 -18.80
CA THR A 171 11.74 -12.50 -18.54
C THR A 171 13.07 -11.88 -18.10
N ALA A 172 13.09 -10.59 -17.76
CA ALA A 172 14.32 -9.89 -17.37
C ALA A 172 14.62 -10.12 -15.88
N PRO A 173 15.72 -10.81 -15.52
CA PRO A 173 16.06 -11.14 -14.15
C PRO A 173 16.21 -9.90 -13.24
N GLU A 174 16.74 -8.80 -13.78
CA GLU A 174 16.95 -7.55 -13.05
C GLU A 174 15.62 -6.87 -12.70
N ARG A 175 14.59 -7.00 -13.56
CA ARG A 175 13.25 -6.49 -13.26
C ARG A 175 12.60 -7.28 -12.12
N TRP A 176 12.76 -8.60 -12.10
CA TRP A 176 12.34 -9.46 -11.01
C TRP A 176 13.11 -9.20 -9.71
N GLY A 177 14.32 -8.68 -9.82
CA GLY A 177 15.13 -8.25 -8.68
C GLY A 177 14.52 -7.10 -7.88
N LYS A 178 13.77 -6.20 -8.50
CA LYS A 178 13.16 -5.05 -7.81
C LYS A 178 12.11 -5.46 -6.77
N PRO A 179 11.05 -6.23 -7.11
CA PRO A 179 10.08 -6.70 -6.13
C PRO A 179 10.75 -7.58 -5.05
N LEU A 180 11.71 -8.43 -5.40
CA LEU A 180 12.43 -9.21 -4.41
C LEU A 180 13.20 -8.32 -3.43
N ALA A 181 13.90 -7.30 -3.92
CA ALA A 181 14.61 -6.34 -3.07
C ALA A 181 13.65 -5.60 -2.12
N ALA A 182 12.50 -5.16 -2.62
CA ALA A 182 11.48 -4.52 -1.81
C ALA A 182 10.93 -5.46 -0.70
N LEU A 183 10.60 -6.69 -1.06
CA LEU A 183 10.17 -7.71 -0.08
C LEU A 183 11.21 -7.97 1.00
N LEU A 184 12.49 -8.09 0.62
CA LEU A 184 13.58 -8.27 1.59
C LEU A 184 13.72 -7.06 2.52
N GLY A 185 13.61 -5.84 2.00
CA GLY A 185 13.66 -4.64 2.83
C GLY A 185 12.50 -4.55 3.83
N ALA A 186 11.30 -4.89 3.41
CA ALA A 186 10.14 -4.95 4.29
C ALA A 186 10.27 -6.08 5.34
N LEU A 187 10.78 -7.25 4.92
CA LEU A 187 10.96 -8.42 5.78
C LEU A 187 11.99 -8.15 6.89
N ASP A 188 13.13 -7.56 6.56
CA ASP A 188 14.17 -7.26 7.54
C ASP A 188 13.66 -6.41 8.70
N LEU A 189 12.81 -5.44 8.42
CA LEU A 189 12.23 -4.61 9.47
C LEU A 189 11.11 -5.33 10.21
N SER A 190 10.25 -6.08 9.51
CA SER A 190 9.12 -6.78 10.12
C SER A 190 9.57 -7.91 11.06
N LEU A 191 10.62 -8.65 10.73
CA LEU A 191 11.18 -9.71 11.58
C LEU A 191 11.80 -9.20 12.89
N ILE A 192 12.21 -7.94 12.94
CA ILE A 192 12.78 -7.35 14.16
C ILE A 192 11.67 -6.91 15.13
N HIS A 193 10.44 -6.74 14.65
CA HIS A 193 9.36 -6.09 15.40
C HIS A 193 8.06 -6.90 15.54
N ILE A 194 8.00 -8.08 14.97
CA ILE A 194 6.81 -8.98 15.08
C ILE A 194 7.12 -10.18 15.95
#